data_ba27326ec248c358b01b41738eedf4b9
#
_entry.id   ba27326ec248c358b01b41738eedf4b9
#
_cell.length_a   1.000
_cell.length_b   1.000
_cell.length_c   1.000
_cell.angle_alpha   90.00
_cell.angle_beta   90.00
_cell.angle_gamma   90.00
#
_symmetry.space_group_name_H-M   'P 1'
#
loop_
_entity.id
_entity.type
_entity.pdbx_description
1 polymer ?
#
loop_
_entity_poly.entity_id
_entity_poly.type
_entity_poly.pdbx_seq_one_letter_code
_entity_poly.pdbx_strand_id
1 'polypeptide(L)'
;MKKISFYIIILSSILFASCDGYNKLLKSSNYELKLERANQYYQKGNYVKATALYEELIPVYKGTDKAEEIYFYFSYCNYYQGDYSLSQYHFKNYFRSFPSGKHAEECLFMNAYCYYLNSPIYKLDQTDTKNAMAELQNFIDLYPESSRIDSCNKINDLLRGKLEQKEHDITNQYFNIGDYKATIASAQNFIKDFPESNFIDEMMYVTVDAYYLLAINSLETKKLERLNLAMESYLKLVDLYPKSSYLQKAESVYESCIKVKSNINQ
;
A
#
# COMPACT_ATOMS: atom_id res chain seq x y z
N MET A 1 46.63 -32.88 -12.91
CA MET A 1 45.83 -32.02 -13.80
C MET A 1 44.83 -32.80 -14.67
N LYS A 2 45.19 -33.89 -15.36
CA LYS A 2 44.25 -34.64 -16.23
C LYS A 2 43.03 -35.25 -15.50
N LYS A 3 43.16 -35.68 -14.23
CA LYS A 3 42.04 -36.25 -13.45
C LYS A 3 41.01 -35.18 -13.05
N ILE A 4 41.45 -33.94 -12.73
CA ILE A 4 40.54 -32.83 -12.36
C ILE A 4 39.75 -32.37 -13.59
N SER A 5 40.38 -32.32 -14.77
CA SER A 5 39.70 -31.98 -16.02
C SER A 5 38.62 -32.99 -16.41
N PHE A 6 38.85 -34.29 -16.12
CA PHE A 6 37.88 -35.35 -16.37
C PHE A 6 36.65 -35.24 -15.48
N TYR A 7 36.82 -34.91 -14.19
CA TYR A 7 35.66 -34.68 -13.26
C TYR A 7 34.86 -33.41 -13.61
N ILE A 8 35.51 -32.35 -14.10
CA ILE A 8 34.83 -31.15 -14.55
C ILE A 8 33.97 -31.44 -15.80
N ILE A 9 34.44 -32.26 -16.73
CA ILE A 9 33.69 -32.66 -17.94
C ILE A 9 32.50 -33.52 -17.56
N ILE A 10 32.62 -34.46 -16.62
CA ILE A 10 31.50 -35.29 -16.14
C ILE A 10 30.49 -34.43 -15.41
N LEU A 11 30.89 -33.47 -14.57
CA LEU A 11 30.02 -32.57 -13.85
C LEU A 11 29.23 -31.63 -14.80
N SER A 12 29.89 -31.19 -15.88
CA SER A 12 29.24 -30.37 -16.92
C SER A 12 28.22 -31.15 -17.75
N SER A 13 28.45 -32.41 -18.04
CA SER A 13 27.53 -33.25 -18.82
C SER A 13 26.24 -33.58 -18.07
N ILE A 14 26.25 -33.62 -16.73
CA ILE A 14 25.07 -33.84 -15.89
C ILE A 14 24.13 -32.61 -15.92
N LEU A 15 24.67 -31.40 -16.07
CA LEU A 15 23.89 -30.17 -16.16
C LEU A 15 23.09 -30.04 -17.47
N PHE A 16 23.57 -30.61 -18.58
CA PHE A 16 22.86 -30.56 -19.87
C PHE A 16 21.72 -31.59 -19.98
N ALA A 17 21.78 -32.72 -19.29
CA ALA A 17 20.73 -33.75 -19.35
C ALA A 17 19.40 -33.34 -18.71
N SER A 18 19.41 -32.35 -17.80
CA SER A 18 18.21 -31.87 -17.09
C SER A 18 17.28 -30.97 -17.94
N CYS A 19 17.84 -30.28 -18.97
CA CYS A 19 17.05 -29.38 -19.84
C CYS A 19 16.24 -30.11 -20.93
N ASP A 20 16.71 -31.26 -21.40
CA ASP A 20 16.08 -31.96 -22.53
C ASP A 20 14.72 -32.59 -22.15
N GLY A 21 14.59 -33.10 -20.93
CA GLY A 21 13.34 -33.68 -20.41
C GLY A 21 12.21 -32.68 -20.25
N TYR A 22 12.51 -31.45 -19.79
CA TYR A 22 11.50 -30.39 -19.63
C TYR A 22 11.00 -29.87 -20.98
N ASN A 23 11.87 -29.66 -21.94
CA ASN A 23 11.49 -29.22 -23.28
C ASN A 23 10.64 -30.26 -24.03
N LYS A 24 10.89 -31.54 -23.82
CA LYS A 24 10.04 -32.65 -24.33
C LYS A 24 8.66 -32.62 -23.68
N LEU A 25 8.61 -32.35 -22.38
CA LEU A 25 7.36 -32.23 -21.64
C LEU A 25 6.52 -31.06 -22.14
N LEU A 26 7.08 -29.87 -22.34
CA LEU A 26 6.37 -28.72 -22.88
C LEU A 26 5.73 -29.01 -24.25
N LYS A 27 6.42 -29.75 -25.12
CA LYS A 27 5.92 -30.13 -26.44
C LYS A 27 4.94 -31.31 -26.43
N SER A 28 4.78 -31.98 -25.30
CA SER A 28 3.88 -33.14 -25.17
C SER A 28 2.43 -32.71 -25.12
N SER A 29 1.54 -33.50 -25.68
CA SER A 29 0.09 -33.39 -25.51
C SER A 29 -0.45 -34.23 -24.34
N ASN A 30 0.43 -34.82 -23.54
CA ASN A 30 0.01 -35.59 -22.34
C ASN A 30 -0.21 -34.60 -21.18
N TYR A 31 -1.42 -34.07 -21.08
CA TYR A 31 -1.80 -33.07 -20.07
C TYR A 31 -1.81 -33.63 -18.64
N GLU A 32 -2.11 -34.91 -18.44
CA GLU A 32 -2.03 -35.57 -17.11
C GLU A 32 -0.57 -35.58 -16.61
N LEU A 33 0.37 -35.96 -17.45
CA LEU A 33 1.80 -35.93 -17.11
C LEU A 33 2.29 -34.50 -16.87
N LYS A 34 1.81 -33.51 -17.66
CA LYS A 34 2.11 -32.10 -17.43
C LYS A 34 1.63 -31.65 -16.07
N LEU A 35 0.42 -32.01 -15.65
CA LEU A 35 -0.15 -31.65 -14.36
C LEU A 35 0.65 -32.29 -13.20
N GLU A 36 0.97 -33.58 -13.31
CA GLU A 36 1.83 -34.26 -12.31
C GLU A 36 3.18 -33.54 -12.16
N ARG A 37 3.81 -33.20 -13.27
CA ARG A 37 5.11 -32.50 -13.26
C ARG A 37 5.01 -31.06 -12.78
N ALA A 38 3.95 -30.33 -13.10
CA ALA A 38 3.70 -28.98 -12.58
C ALA A 38 3.64 -29.00 -11.05
N ASN A 39 2.87 -29.96 -10.48
CA ASN A 39 2.77 -30.15 -9.03
C ASN A 39 4.13 -30.50 -8.41
N GLN A 40 4.90 -31.39 -9.04
CA GLN A 40 6.25 -31.74 -8.58
C GLN A 40 7.21 -30.54 -8.60
N TYR A 41 7.15 -29.69 -9.65
CA TYR A 41 7.98 -28.47 -9.72
C TYR A 41 7.56 -27.46 -8.67
N TYR A 42 6.25 -27.28 -8.45
CA TYR A 42 5.72 -26.43 -7.39
C TYR A 42 6.24 -26.85 -6.01
N GLN A 43 6.09 -28.13 -5.65
CA GLN A 43 6.56 -28.70 -4.37
C GLN A 43 8.07 -28.55 -4.16
N LYS A 44 8.85 -28.57 -5.25
CA LYS A 44 10.32 -28.36 -5.23
C LYS A 44 10.73 -26.89 -5.24
N GLY A 45 9.79 -25.95 -5.23
CA GLY A 45 10.08 -24.52 -5.31
C GLY A 45 10.53 -24.06 -6.69
N ASN A 46 10.41 -24.88 -7.73
CA ASN A 46 10.75 -24.49 -9.10
C ASN A 46 9.53 -23.83 -9.78
N TYR A 47 9.18 -22.66 -9.27
CA TYR A 47 7.96 -21.96 -9.65
C TYR A 47 7.97 -21.54 -11.12
N VAL A 48 9.12 -21.19 -11.70
CA VAL A 48 9.24 -20.82 -13.12
C VAL A 48 8.77 -21.97 -14.03
N LYS A 49 9.24 -23.20 -13.77
CA LYS A 49 8.83 -24.38 -14.55
C LYS A 49 7.37 -24.76 -14.28
N ALA A 50 6.91 -24.62 -13.03
CA ALA A 50 5.54 -24.90 -12.67
C ALA A 50 4.58 -23.93 -13.36
N THR A 51 4.88 -22.62 -13.34
CA THR A 51 4.08 -21.56 -14.00
C THR A 51 3.81 -21.87 -15.46
N ALA A 52 4.87 -22.16 -16.24
CA ALA A 52 4.71 -22.43 -17.67
C ALA A 52 3.83 -23.67 -17.96
N LEU A 53 3.88 -24.69 -17.10
CA LEU A 53 3.02 -25.86 -17.24
C LEU A 53 1.58 -25.56 -16.82
N TYR A 54 1.36 -24.87 -15.69
CA TYR A 54 0.01 -24.52 -15.26
C TYR A 54 -0.68 -23.57 -16.24
N GLU A 55 0.05 -22.62 -16.83
CA GLU A 55 -0.48 -21.71 -17.85
C GLU A 55 -1.07 -22.46 -19.05
N GLU A 56 -0.39 -23.50 -19.55
CA GLU A 56 -0.91 -24.36 -20.60
C GLU A 56 -2.11 -25.22 -20.15
N LEU A 57 -2.17 -25.57 -18.86
CA LEU A 57 -3.21 -26.46 -18.31
C LEU A 57 -4.52 -25.74 -17.98
N ILE A 58 -4.47 -24.44 -17.65
CA ILE A 58 -5.66 -23.65 -17.30
C ILE A 58 -6.76 -23.76 -18.37
N PRO A 59 -6.50 -23.51 -19.68
CA PRO A 59 -7.53 -23.62 -20.69
C PRO A 59 -7.99 -25.07 -20.95
N VAL A 60 -7.10 -26.05 -20.77
CA VAL A 60 -7.39 -27.46 -21.00
C VAL A 60 -8.34 -28.02 -19.95
N TYR A 61 -8.14 -27.66 -18.69
CA TYR A 61 -8.96 -28.17 -17.58
C TYR A 61 -10.13 -27.24 -17.21
N LYS A 62 -10.38 -26.19 -17.99
CA LYS A 62 -11.49 -25.26 -17.74
C LYS A 62 -12.83 -26.01 -17.66
N GLY A 63 -13.58 -25.82 -16.56
CA GLY A 63 -14.86 -26.47 -16.31
C GLY A 63 -14.76 -27.88 -15.74
N THR A 64 -13.58 -28.35 -15.38
CA THR A 64 -13.37 -29.63 -14.66
C THR A 64 -13.09 -29.40 -13.18
N ASP A 65 -13.20 -30.45 -12.38
CA ASP A 65 -12.87 -30.43 -10.93
C ASP A 65 -11.41 -30.05 -10.65
N LYS A 66 -10.50 -30.23 -11.62
CA LYS A 66 -9.08 -29.89 -11.50
C LYS A 66 -8.79 -28.40 -11.75
N ALA A 67 -9.72 -27.67 -12.37
CA ALA A 67 -9.50 -26.28 -12.78
C ALA A 67 -9.18 -25.36 -11.59
N GLU A 68 -9.89 -25.56 -10.48
CA GLU A 68 -9.73 -24.77 -9.27
C GLU A 68 -8.32 -24.90 -8.68
N GLU A 69 -7.86 -26.13 -8.50
CA GLU A 69 -6.55 -26.41 -7.91
C GLU A 69 -5.39 -25.95 -8.80
N ILE A 70 -5.50 -26.15 -10.12
CA ILE A 70 -4.52 -25.68 -11.11
C ILE A 70 -4.38 -24.16 -11.03
N TYR A 71 -5.51 -23.45 -10.99
CA TYR A 71 -5.49 -21.99 -10.96
C TYR A 71 -4.96 -21.43 -9.64
N PHE A 72 -5.25 -22.11 -8.53
CA PHE A 72 -4.71 -21.79 -7.21
C PHE A 72 -3.18 -21.87 -7.18
N TYR A 73 -2.60 -22.99 -7.60
CA TYR A 73 -1.14 -23.15 -7.62
C TYR A 73 -0.46 -22.22 -8.63
N PHE A 74 -1.12 -21.96 -9.76
CA PHE A 74 -0.64 -20.97 -10.72
C PHE A 74 -0.52 -19.57 -10.11
N SER A 75 -1.53 -19.15 -9.36
CA SER A 75 -1.54 -17.87 -8.66
C SER A 75 -0.37 -17.79 -7.64
N TYR A 76 -0.16 -18.85 -6.88
CA TYR A 76 0.95 -18.93 -5.95
C TYR A 76 2.33 -19.03 -6.61
N CYS A 77 2.44 -19.62 -7.79
CA CYS A 77 3.71 -19.60 -8.52
C CYS A 77 4.17 -18.19 -8.82
N ASN A 78 3.27 -17.30 -9.22
CA ASN A 78 3.60 -15.89 -9.45
C ASN A 78 4.00 -15.17 -8.13
N TYR A 79 3.28 -15.46 -7.05
CA TYR A 79 3.59 -14.94 -5.71
C TYR A 79 5.01 -15.30 -5.26
N TYR A 80 5.38 -16.56 -5.36
CA TYR A 80 6.70 -17.04 -4.95
C TYR A 80 7.83 -16.60 -5.87
N GLN A 81 7.52 -16.14 -7.09
CA GLN A 81 8.47 -15.49 -7.99
C GLN A 81 8.62 -13.99 -7.70
N GLY A 82 7.86 -13.43 -6.76
CA GLY A 82 7.89 -12.02 -6.39
C GLY A 82 7.12 -11.12 -7.36
N ASP A 83 6.41 -11.69 -8.34
CA ASP A 83 5.52 -10.92 -9.20
C ASP A 83 4.16 -10.73 -8.52
N TYR A 84 4.14 -9.81 -7.56
CA TYR A 84 2.94 -9.55 -6.78
C TYR A 84 1.83 -8.89 -7.61
N SER A 85 2.18 -8.13 -8.65
CA SER A 85 1.19 -7.50 -9.53
C SER A 85 0.42 -8.54 -10.35
N LEU A 86 1.12 -9.53 -10.90
CA LEU A 86 0.49 -10.62 -11.63
C LEU A 86 -0.22 -11.58 -10.69
N SER A 87 0.38 -11.87 -9.55
CA SER A 87 -0.20 -12.73 -8.53
C SER A 87 -1.53 -12.20 -8.00
N GLN A 88 -1.61 -10.91 -7.67
CA GLN A 88 -2.86 -10.29 -7.20
C GLN A 88 -3.97 -10.37 -8.25
N TYR A 89 -3.65 -10.17 -9.52
CA TYR A 89 -4.60 -10.33 -10.62
C TYR A 89 -5.14 -11.77 -10.67
N HIS A 90 -4.27 -12.78 -10.54
CA HIS A 90 -4.68 -14.19 -10.58
C HIS A 90 -5.46 -14.60 -9.34
N PHE A 91 -5.08 -14.18 -8.14
CA PHE A 91 -5.86 -14.43 -6.93
C PHE A 91 -7.26 -13.81 -7.01
N LYS A 92 -7.37 -12.58 -7.52
CA LYS A 92 -8.67 -11.93 -7.74
C LYS A 92 -9.52 -12.68 -8.76
N ASN A 93 -8.93 -13.15 -9.86
CA ASN A 93 -9.63 -13.95 -10.85
C ASN A 93 -10.00 -15.33 -10.34
N TYR A 94 -9.18 -15.95 -9.49
CA TYR A 94 -9.57 -17.20 -8.81
C TYR A 94 -10.87 -16.98 -8.03
N PHE A 95 -10.90 -15.97 -7.16
CA PHE A 95 -12.08 -15.68 -6.35
C PHE A 95 -13.34 -15.41 -7.20
N ARG A 96 -13.18 -14.70 -8.34
CA ARG A 96 -14.28 -14.46 -9.28
C ARG A 96 -14.78 -15.72 -9.96
N SER A 97 -13.88 -16.64 -10.28
CA SER A 97 -14.21 -17.88 -11.00
C SER A 97 -14.74 -18.98 -10.07
N PHE A 98 -14.28 -18.99 -8.83
CA PHE A 98 -14.58 -20.02 -7.82
C PHE A 98 -14.95 -19.37 -6.47
N PRO A 99 -16.05 -18.58 -6.40
CA PRO A 99 -16.38 -17.80 -5.18
C PRO A 99 -16.74 -18.69 -3.97
N SER A 100 -17.19 -19.93 -4.23
CA SER A 100 -17.47 -20.94 -3.21
C SER A 100 -16.43 -22.05 -3.19
N GLY A 101 -15.29 -21.85 -3.85
CA GLY A 101 -14.21 -22.81 -3.92
C GLY A 101 -13.48 -22.97 -2.60
N LYS A 102 -12.79 -24.09 -2.45
CA LYS A 102 -12.05 -24.46 -1.24
C LYS A 102 -11.05 -23.37 -0.79
N HIS A 103 -10.47 -22.65 -1.73
CA HIS A 103 -9.44 -21.64 -1.48
C HIS A 103 -9.94 -20.19 -1.72
N ALA A 104 -11.27 -19.98 -1.81
CA ALA A 104 -11.84 -18.67 -2.12
C ALA A 104 -11.44 -17.60 -1.10
N GLU A 105 -11.57 -17.88 0.19
CA GLU A 105 -11.17 -17.00 1.28
C GLU A 105 -9.68 -16.67 1.22
N GLU A 106 -8.84 -17.69 1.04
CA GLU A 106 -7.39 -17.51 0.96
C GLU A 106 -6.99 -16.66 -0.24
N CYS A 107 -7.57 -16.91 -1.41
CA CYS A 107 -7.26 -16.14 -2.62
C CYS A 107 -7.72 -14.68 -2.50
N LEU A 108 -8.86 -14.41 -1.87
CA LEU A 108 -9.30 -13.05 -1.63
C LEU A 108 -8.33 -12.30 -0.70
N PHE A 109 -7.88 -12.95 0.38
CA PHE A 109 -6.86 -12.39 1.26
C PHE A 109 -5.54 -12.15 0.52
N MET A 110 -5.08 -13.14 -0.26
CA MET A 110 -3.80 -13.02 -1.00
C MET A 110 -3.82 -11.95 -2.08
N ASN A 111 -4.98 -11.67 -2.70
CA ASN A 111 -5.13 -10.50 -3.57
C ASN A 111 -4.81 -9.20 -2.83
N ALA A 112 -5.40 -8.97 -1.66
CA ALA A 112 -5.15 -7.80 -0.83
C ALA A 112 -3.70 -7.75 -0.34
N TYR A 113 -3.17 -8.90 0.09
CA TYR A 113 -1.81 -9.02 0.60
C TYR A 113 -0.75 -8.73 -0.47
N CYS A 114 -0.98 -9.10 -1.72
CA CYS A 114 -0.09 -8.73 -2.84
C CYS A 114 -0.06 -7.22 -3.08
N TYR A 115 -1.19 -6.51 -2.97
CA TYR A 115 -1.19 -5.04 -2.99
C TYR A 115 -0.38 -4.44 -1.83
N TYR A 116 -0.51 -5.00 -0.63
CA TYR A 116 0.30 -4.59 0.52
C TYR A 116 1.80 -4.75 0.26
N LEU A 117 2.21 -5.89 -0.33
CA LEU A 117 3.62 -6.13 -0.67
C LEU A 117 4.15 -5.19 -1.77
N ASN A 118 3.29 -4.77 -2.69
CA ASN A 118 3.61 -3.78 -3.72
C ASN A 118 3.59 -2.33 -3.20
N SER A 119 2.95 -2.09 -2.05
CA SER A 119 2.83 -0.75 -1.47
C SER A 119 4.22 -0.15 -1.19
N PRO A 120 4.60 0.95 -1.87
CA PRO A 120 5.95 1.51 -1.77
C PRO A 120 6.14 2.30 -0.47
N ILE A 121 7.32 2.88 -0.29
CA ILE A 121 7.55 3.86 0.78
C ILE A 121 6.61 5.07 0.60
N TYR A 122 6.25 5.73 1.71
CA TYR A 122 5.23 6.79 1.73
C TYR A 122 5.50 7.98 0.78
N LYS A 123 6.76 8.24 0.42
CA LYS A 123 7.15 9.34 -0.49
C LYS A 123 6.75 9.11 -1.94
N LEU A 124 6.53 7.86 -2.35
CA LEU A 124 6.14 7.50 -3.71
C LEU A 124 4.62 7.51 -3.88
N ASP A 125 4.14 7.14 -5.08
CA ASP A 125 2.71 6.99 -5.35
C ASP A 125 2.09 5.92 -4.42
N GLN A 126 0.91 6.21 -3.87
CA GLN A 126 0.24 5.36 -2.88
C GLN A 126 -0.98 4.63 -3.45
N THR A 127 -1.04 4.42 -4.76
CA THR A 127 -2.15 3.71 -5.41
C THR A 127 -2.28 2.29 -4.86
N ASP A 128 -1.17 1.53 -4.80
CA ASP A 128 -1.20 0.16 -4.27
C ASP A 128 -1.52 0.12 -2.77
N THR A 129 -1.09 1.13 -1.99
CA THR A 129 -1.46 1.28 -0.58
C THR A 129 -2.97 1.41 -0.41
N LYS A 130 -3.60 2.30 -1.20
CA LYS A 130 -5.06 2.51 -1.16
C LYS A 130 -5.83 1.29 -1.65
N ASN A 131 -5.34 0.64 -2.70
CA ASN A 131 -5.92 -0.60 -3.21
C ASN A 131 -5.82 -1.73 -2.19
N ALA A 132 -4.67 -1.87 -1.49
CA ALA A 132 -4.51 -2.85 -0.42
C ALA A 132 -5.55 -2.66 0.69
N MET A 133 -5.73 -1.42 1.16
CA MET A 133 -6.73 -1.09 2.19
C MET A 133 -8.15 -1.41 1.72
N ALA A 134 -8.50 -1.08 0.49
CA ALA A 134 -9.82 -1.37 -0.07
C ALA A 134 -10.08 -2.88 -0.19
N GLU A 135 -9.10 -3.66 -0.65
CA GLU A 135 -9.26 -5.12 -0.78
C GLU A 135 -9.19 -5.83 0.58
N LEU A 136 -8.45 -5.30 1.57
CA LEU A 136 -8.50 -5.80 2.95
C LEU A 136 -9.87 -5.54 3.58
N GLN A 137 -10.47 -4.37 3.36
CA GLN A 137 -11.82 -4.08 3.83
C GLN A 137 -12.85 -5.01 3.18
N ASN A 138 -12.74 -5.20 1.86
CA ASN A 138 -13.60 -6.15 1.14
C ASN A 138 -13.48 -7.58 1.69
N PHE A 139 -12.26 -8.02 2.07
CA PHE A 139 -12.05 -9.30 2.73
C PHE A 139 -12.74 -9.37 4.09
N ILE A 140 -12.59 -8.35 4.93
CA ILE A 140 -13.22 -8.27 6.26
C ILE A 140 -14.75 -8.33 6.15
N ASP A 141 -15.33 -7.61 5.19
CA ASP A 141 -16.77 -7.56 4.97
C ASP A 141 -17.35 -8.90 4.52
N LEU A 142 -16.61 -9.65 3.69
CA LEU A 142 -17.06 -10.96 3.17
C LEU A 142 -16.78 -12.12 4.13
N TYR A 143 -15.74 -12.03 4.94
CA TYR A 143 -15.31 -13.09 5.87
C TYR A 143 -15.10 -12.55 7.30
N PRO A 144 -16.15 -12.02 7.96
CA PRO A 144 -16.02 -11.37 9.28
C PRO A 144 -15.57 -12.32 10.40
N GLU A 145 -15.76 -13.63 10.24
CA GLU A 145 -15.35 -14.67 11.20
C GLU A 145 -13.99 -15.30 10.85
N SER A 146 -13.27 -14.76 9.86
CA SER A 146 -11.98 -15.31 9.47
C SER A 146 -10.92 -15.11 10.55
N SER A 147 -10.09 -16.11 10.77
CA SER A 147 -8.91 -16.03 11.63
C SER A 147 -7.86 -15.00 11.14
N ARG A 148 -8.02 -14.46 9.94
CA ARG A 148 -7.11 -13.47 9.33
C ARG A 148 -7.52 -12.03 9.64
N ILE A 149 -8.65 -11.77 10.30
CA ILE A 149 -9.16 -10.42 10.62
C ILE A 149 -8.12 -9.59 11.36
N ASP A 150 -7.50 -10.13 12.40
CA ASP A 150 -6.46 -9.43 13.16
C ASP A 150 -5.27 -9.04 12.28
N SER A 151 -4.91 -9.89 11.33
CA SER A 151 -3.83 -9.60 10.38
C SER A 151 -4.21 -8.49 9.41
N CYS A 152 -5.46 -8.50 8.91
CA CYS A 152 -5.99 -7.47 8.04
C CYS A 152 -5.99 -6.11 8.74
N ASN A 153 -6.46 -6.05 9.99
CA ASN A 153 -6.48 -4.81 10.77
C ASN A 153 -5.07 -4.26 10.99
N LYS A 154 -4.11 -5.11 11.40
CA LYS A 154 -2.71 -4.70 11.57
C LYS A 154 -2.09 -4.15 10.27
N ILE A 155 -2.39 -4.77 9.14
CA ILE A 155 -1.89 -4.29 7.84
C ILE A 155 -2.55 -2.94 7.50
N ASN A 156 -3.87 -2.79 7.74
CA ASN A 156 -4.57 -1.53 7.52
C ASN A 156 -3.99 -0.40 8.37
N ASP A 157 -3.66 -0.64 9.64
CA ASP A 157 -3.03 0.34 10.52
C ASP A 157 -1.66 0.78 9.99
N LEU A 158 -0.84 -0.17 9.51
CA LEU A 158 0.45 0.13 8.90
C LEU A 158 0.32 0.98 7.61
N LEU A 159 -0.66 0.64 6.76
CA LEU A 159 -0.92 1.36 5.52
C LEU A 159 -1.49 2.75 5.79
N ARG A 160 -2.39 2.88 6.78
CA ARG A 160 -2.94 4.16 7.22
C ARG A 160 -1.84 5.08 7.76
N GLY A 161 -0.94 4.56 8.60
CA GLY A 161 0.21 5.34 9.10
C GLY A 161 1.13 5.82 7.98
N LYS A 162 1.27 5.04 6.91
CA LYS A 162 2.03 5.43 5.71
C LYS A 162 1.37 6.61 4.97
N LEU A 163 0.04 6.59 4.81
CA LEU A 163 -0.72 7.68 4.20
C LEU A 163 -0.69 8.93 5.08
N GLU A 164 -0.86 8.76 6.39
CA GLU A 164 -0.78 9.81 7.39
C GLU A 164 0.57 10.55 7.33
N GLN A 165 1.69 9.81 7.34
CA GLN A 165 3.02 10.40 7.22
C GLN A 165 3.21 11.16 5.91
N LYS A 166 2.65 10.66 4.82
CA LYS A 166 2.71 11.34 3.52
C LYS A 166 2.00 12.69 3.54
N GLU A 167 0.76 12.72 4.04
CA GLU A 167 -0.05 13.95 4.08
C GLU A 167 0.53 14.96 5.07
N HIS A 168 1.09 14.51 6.21
CA HIS A 168 1.84 15.34 7.13
C HIS A 168 3.04 16.02 6.45
N ASP A 169 3.89 15.24 5.75
CA ASP A 169 5.07 15.78 5.06
C ASP A 169 4.67 16.73 3.93
N ILE A 170 3.59 16.46 3.20
CA ILE A 170 3.06 17.34 2.15
C ILE A 170 2.62 18.68 2.75
N THR A 171 1.91 18.66 3.87
CA THR A 171 1.47 19.89 4.57
C THR A 171 2.67 20.75 5.00
N ASN A 172 3.67 20.11 5.61
CA ASN A 172 4.89 20.81 6.02
C ASN A 172 5.70 21.32 4.82
N GLN A 173 5.67 20.60 3.69
CA GLN A 173 6.31 21.09 2.46
C GLN A 173 5.64 22.34 1.93
N TYR A 174 4.30 22.41 1.86
CA TYR A 174 3.58 23.62 1.48
C TYR A 174 3.91 24.80 2.40
N PHE A 175 3.99 24.56 3.71
CA PHE A 175 4.37 25.57 4.69
C PHE A 175 5.79 26.09 4.41
N ASN A 176 6.75 25.21 4.21
CA ASN A 176 8.16 25.56 4.00
C ASN A 176 8.42 26.32 2.70
N ILE A 177 7.63 26.10 1.65
CA ILE A 177 7.73 26.87 0.39
C ILE A 177 6.92 28.16 0.40
N GLY A 178 6.20 28.45 1.50
CA GLY A 178 5.42 29.69 1.67
C GLY A 178 4.05 29.68 0.99
N ASP A 179 3.56 28.52 0.52
CA ASP A 179 2.17 28.38 0.02
C ASP A 179 1.22 28.16 1.20
N TYR A 180 0.96 29.25 1.93
CA TYR A 180 0.11 29.19 3.12
C TYR A 180 -1.34 28.82 2.83
N LYS A 181 -1.86 29.09 1.61
CA LYS A 181 -3.20 28.65 1.23
C LYS A 181 -3.28 27.14 1.08
N ALA A 182 -2.31 26.55 0.37
CA ALA A 182 -2.21 25.11 0.23
C ALA A 182 -1.96 24.44 1.59
N THR A 183 -1.11 25.04 2.45
CA THR A 183 -0.86 24.58 3.81
C THR A 183 -2.16 24.47 4.62
N ILE A 184 -2.98 25.53 4.66
CA ILE A 184 -4.23 25.57 5.41
C ILE A 184 -5.18 24.48 4.91
N ALA A 185 -5.34 24.37 3.57
CA ALA A 185 -6.22 23.35 2.98
C ALA A 185 -5.73 21.93 3.28
N SER A 186 -4.42 21.69 3.14
CA SER A 186 -3.81 20.39 3.42
C SER A 186 -3.94 20.00 4.90
N ALA A 187 -3.64 20.93 5.83
CA ALA A 187 -3.78 20.69 7.26
C ALA A 187 -5.23 20.39 7.67
N GLN A 188 -6.21 21.12 7.10
CA GLN A 188 -7.64 20.86 7.36
C GLN A 188 -8.09 19.50 6.83
N ASN A 189 -7.63 19.10 5.64
CA ASN A 189 -7.89 17.77 5.11
C ASN A 189 -7.25 16.70 5.98
N PHE A 190 -5.99 16.90 6.41
CA PHE A 190 -5.32 15.98 7.33
C PHE A 190 -6.11 15.74 8.61
N ILE A 191 -6.56 16.81 9.28
CA ILE A 191 -7.34 16.73 10.51
C ILE A 191 -8.66 15.96 10.30
N LYS A 192 -9.28 16.13 9.13
CA LYS A 192 -10.53 15.43 8.77
C LYS A 192 -10.30 13.95 8.47
N ASP A 193 -9.23 13.62 7.71
CA ASP A 193 -9.00 12.29 7.19
C ASP A 193 -8.30 11.37 8.21
N PHE A 194 -7.57 11.97 9.17
CA PHE A 194 -6.82 11.27 10.22
C PHE A 194 -7.17 11.78 11.64
N PRO A 195 -8.45 11.71 12.09
CA PRO A 195 -8.88 12.34 13.35
C PRO A 195 -8.24 11.76 14.61
N GLU A 196 -7.62 10.59 14.53
CA GLU A 196 -6.93 9.93 15.66
C GLU A 196 -5.40 10.06 15.59
N SER A 197 -4.89 10.86 14.64
CA SER A 197 -3.46 11.06 14.44
C SER A 197 -2.79 11.77 15.60
N ASN A 198 -1.57 11.36 15.92
CA ASN A 198 -0.72 12.07 16.88
C ASN A 198 -0.18 13.41 16.32
N PHE A 199 -0.40 13.73 15.06
CA PHE A 199 0.02 14.99 14.44
C PHE A 199 -1.09 16.07 14.42
N ILE A 200 -2.27 15.80 15.00
CA ILE A 200 -3.41 16.73 14.91
C ILE A 200 -3.07 18.10 15.52
N ASP A 201 -2.50 18.13 16.72
CA ASP A 201 -2.17 19.37 17.39
C ASP A 201 -1.06 20.14 16.66
N GLU A 202 -0.12 19.45 16.01
CA GLU A 202 0.86 20.06 15.10
C GLU A 202 0.16 20.69 13.89
N MET A 203 -0.75 19.96 13.23
CA MET A 203 -1.48 20.45 12.06
C MET A 203 -2.37 21.66 12.41
N MET A 204 -2.96 21.65 13.61
CA MET A 204 -3.68 22.81 14.12
C MET A 204 -2.78 24.02 14.34
N TYR A 205 -1.59 23.83 14.94
CA TYR A 205 -0.59 24.90 15.08
C TYR A 205 -0.12 25.42 13.72
N VAL A 206 0.21 24.54 12.78
CA VAL A 206 0.63 24.92 11.41
C VAL A 206 -0.48 25.73 10.73
N THR A 207 -1.75 25.43 10.99
CA THR A 207 -2.89 26.20 10.48
C THR A 207 -2.91 27.62 11.07
N VAL A 208 -2.67 27.77 12.38
CA VAL A 208 -2.57 29.09 13.04
C VAL A 208 -1.48 29.95 12.40
N ASP A 209 -0.28 29.39 12.27
CA ASP A 209 0.87 30.08 11.73
C ASP A 209 0.70 30.42 10.23
N ALA A 210 0.16 29.48 9.45
CA ALA A 210 -0.15 29.68 8.04
C ALA A 210 -1.18 30.81 7.81
N TYR A 211 -2.23 30.90 8.62
CA TYR A 211 -3.18 32.02 8.53
C TYR A 211 -2.53 33.36 8.88
N TYR A 212 -1.69 33.43 9.90
CA TYR A 212 -0.95 34.63 10.27
C TYR A 212 0.00 35.07 9.14
N LEU A 213 0.83 34.15 8.65
CA LEU A 213 1.77 34.44 7.57
C LEU A 213 1.05 34.83 6.27
N LEU A 214 -0.09 34.18 5.98
CA LEU A 214 -0.95 34.56 4.88
C LEU A 214 -1.52 35.97 5.06
N ALA A 215 -1.88 36.37 6.30
CA ALA A 215 -2.41 37.68 6.60
C ALA A 215 -1.37 38.78 6.39
N ILE A 216 -0.16 38.63 6.95
CA ILE A 216 0.88 39.66 6.84
C ILE A 216 1.38 39.86 5.40
N ASN A 217 1.28 38.84 4.56
CA ASN A 217 1.63 38.86 3.15
C ASN A 217 0.42 39.18 2.23
N SER A 218 -0.66 39.77 2.79
CA SER A 218 -1.89 40.09 2.06
C SER A 218 -2.09 41.56 1.86
N LEU A 219 -2.97 41.89 0.90
CA LEU A 219 -3.51 43.25 0.78
C LEU A 219 -4.29 43.62 2.06
N GLU A 220 -4.26 44.92 2.43
CA GLU A 220 -4.91 45.42 3.65
C GLU A 220 -6.37 44.99 3.78
N THR A 221 -7.09 44.99 2.64
CA THR A 221 -8.53 44.57 2.60
C THR A 221 -8.81 43.13 3.04
N LYS A 222 -7.79 42.26 3.01
CA LYS A 222 -7.90 40.84 3.40
C LYS A 222 -7.17 40.51 4.71
N LYS A 223 -6.33 41.41 5.18
CA LYS A 223 -5.46 41.20 6.32
C LYS A 223 -6.25 40.93 7.60
N LEU A 224 -7.24 41.75 7.90
CA LEU A 224 -8.06 41.66 9.11
C LEU A 224 -8.84 40.34 9.17
N GLU A 225 -9.47 39.94 8.06
CA GLU A 225 -10.20 38.66 7.95
C GLU A 225 -9.27 37.49 8.31
N ARG A 226 -8.05 37.44 7.72
CA ARG A 226 -7.09 36.36 7.90
C ARG A 226 -6.47 36.33 9.29
N LEU A 227 -6.21 37.51 9.91
CA LEU A 227 -5.79 37.60 11.32
C LEU A 227 -6.86 37.00 12.25
N ASN A 228 -8.14 37.30 12.01
CA ASN A 228 -9.22 36.73 12.80
C ASN A 228 -9.26 35.18 12.66
N LEU A 229 -9.07 34.65 11.44
CA LEU A 229 -9.00 33.19 11.23
C LEU A 229 -7.81 32.55 11.97
N ALA A 230 -6.65 33.22 12.01
CA ALA A 230 -5.49 32.76 12.80
C ALA A 230 -5.84 32.70 14.29
N MET A 231 -6.47 33.78 14.82
CA MET A 231 -6.87 33.86 16.23
C MET A 231 -7.91 32.81 16.60
N GLU A 232 -8.92 32.58 15.75
CA GLU A 232 -9.93 31.52 15.94
C GLU A 232 -9.30 30.12 15.92
N SER A 233 -8.34 29.88 15.02
CA SER A 233 -7.61 28.61 14.93
C SER A 233 -6.79 28.35 16.20
N TYR A 234 -6.17 29.39 16.77
CA TYR A 234 -5.47 29.30 18.05
C TYR A 234 -6.41 28.90 19.18
N LEU A 235 -7.55 29.58 19.31
CA LEU A 235 -8.54 29.28 20.36
C LEU A 235 -9.03 27.83 20.28
N LYS A 236 -9.25 27.32 19.06
CA LYS A 236 -9.60 25.91 18.83
C LYS A 236 -8.50 24.95 19.28
N LEU A 237 -7.20 25.29 19.03
CA LEU A 237 -6.07 24.48 19.48
C LEU A 237 -6.02 24.42 21.01
N VAL A 238 -6.19 25.57 21.69
CA VAL A 238 -6.19 25.65 23.16
C VAL A 238 -7.34 24.80 23.76
N ASP A 239 -8.51 24.89 23.16
CA ASP A 239 -9.72 24.19 23.65
C ASP A 239 -9.58 22.67 23.50
N LEU A 240 -9.17 22.21 22.31
CA LEU A 240 -9.11 20.78 21.99
C LEU A 240 -7.85 20.10 22.52
N TYR A 241 -6.71 20.82 22.56
CA TYR A 241 -5.41 20.26 22.94
C TYR A 241 -4.69 21.11 24.00
N PRO A 242 -5.26 21.25 25.22
CA PRO A 242 -4.72 22.13 26.27
C PRO A 242 -3.35 21.70 26.82
N LYS A 243 -2.85 20.54 26.42
CA LYS A 243 -1.54 20.00 26.80
C LYS A 243 -0.57 19.89 25.62
N SER A 244 -0.92 20.45 24.47
CA SER A 244 -0.07 20.41 23.28
C SER A 244 1.27 21.10 23.52
N SER A 245 2.35 20.51 23.03
CA SER A 245 3.68 21.12 23.04
C SER A 245 3.80 22.35 22.13
N TYR A 246 2.82 22.53 21.23
CA TYR A 246 2.78 23.65 20.28
C TYR A 246 2.09 24.90 20.84
N LEU A 247 1.45 24.84 22.02
CA LEU A 247 0.69 25.96 22.56
C LEU A 247 1.52 27.22 22.74
N GLN A 248 2.72 27.14 23.29
CA GLN A 248 3.58 28.31 23.48
C GLN A 248 3.93 29.01 22.15
N LYS A 249 4.18 28.22 21.10
CA LYS A 249 4.46 28.77 19.76
C LYS A 249 3.20 29.43 19.17
N ALA A 250 2.05 28.77 19.31
CA ALA A 250 0.77 29.26 18.83
C ALA A 250 0.33 30.53 19.55
N GLU A 251 0.60 30.65 20.87
CA GLU A 251 0.34 31.85 21.66
C GLU A 251 1.15 33.05 21.17
N SER A 252 2.45 32.85 20.88
CA SER A 252 3.30 33.91 20.32
C SER A 252 2.77 34.43 18.97
N VAL A 253 2.19 33.53 18.14
CA VAL A 253 1.53 33.91 16.88
C VAL A 253 0.25 34.68 17.16
N TYR A 254 -0.56 34.25 18.13
CA TYR A 254 -1.79 34.93 18.54
C TYR A 254 -1.53 36.37 19.05
N GLU A 255 -0.50 36.59 19.89
CA GLU A 255 -0.08 37.88 20.35
C GLU A 255 0.36 38.77 19.17
N SER A 256 1.09 38.19 18.21
CA SER A 256 1.46 38.87 16.97
C SER A 256 0.26 39.34 16.16
N CYS A 257 -0.79 38.50 16.09
CA CYS A 257 -2.08 38.87 15.46
C CYS A 257 -2.74 40.04 16.14
N ILE A 258 -2.79 40.05 17.48
CA ILE A 258 -3.36 41.17 18.26
C ILE A 258 -2.60 42.49 17.96
N LYS A 259 -1.28 42.43 17.98
CA LYS A 259 -0.42 43.62 17.71
C LYS A 259 -0.63 44.19 16.30
N VAL A 260 -0.68 43.31 15.28
CA VAL A 260 -0.93 43.76 13.90
C VAL A 260 -2.35 44.33 13.75
N LYS A 261 -3.34 43.67 14.35
CA LYS A 261 -4.73 44.13 14.33
C LYS A 261 -4.93 45.50 14.98
N SER A 262 -4.23 45.75 16.10
CA SER A 262 -4.30 47.09 16.77
C SER A 262 -3.74 48.21 15.89
N ASN A 263 -2.70 47.93 15.10
CA ASN A 263 -2.10 48.91 14.19
C ASN A 263 -2.98 49.22 12.95
N ILE A 264 -3.83 48.27 12.53
CA ILE A 264 -4.75 48.46 11.40
C ILE A 264 -5.94 49.37 11.80
N ASN A 265 -6.31 49.36 13.08
CA ASN A 265 -7.46 50.12 13.59
C ASN A 265 -7.09 51.54 14.05
N GLN A 266 -5.84 51.91 13.97
CA GLN A 266 -5.34 53.27 14.19
C GLN A 266 -5.22 54.06 12.87
#